data_16782c47619846bb3cf0856220bc71bd
#
_entry.id   16782c47619846bb3cf0856220bc71bd
#
_cell.length_a   1.000
_cell.length_b   1.000
_cell.length_c   1.000
_cell.angle_alpha   90.00
_cell.angle_beta   90.00
_cell.angle_gamma   90.00
#
_symmetry.space_group_name_H-M   'P 1'
#
loop_
_entity.id
_entity.type
_entity.pdbx_description
1 polymer ?
#
loop_
_entity_poly.entity_id
_entity_poly.type
_entity_poly.pdbx_seq_one_letter_code
_entity_poly.pdbx_strand_id
1 'polypeptide(L)'
;RDADISADLLGRIIAAAVGEEGVYNIPATRVATALFGDSIATNFLMVGYALQMGLLPVSLRSVEDAIRLNGMNITENLRTLSLGRLIAHNPAQLEEDLAPSADLDHSYNGIVARYSRLLTDFQDTAYALRYSEHLAKLSACIPQGLTVDSTAFKSAVAATLGRLMAYKDEYEVARLYTSPDFTNTLRSQFAEHRKLRFHLSPPLLARIDPSSGRPRKMAVGGWIMPLFKLLTKMRALRGTLFDPFGYTAERRQERALIPHYLELVLTVAARLTDANVGSAIALVSEINEVRGYGPVKEAAMMAYKAKVRTLQAAFEQEGTGRDD
;
A
#
# COMPACT_ATOMS: atom_id res chain seq x y z
N ARG A 1 1.16 22.62 8.50
CA ARG A 1 2.60 22.85 8.19
C ARG A 1 3.30 21.54 7.81
N ASP A 2 2.65 20.69 7.07
CA ASP A 2 3.29 19.53 6.48
C ASP A 2 3.70 19.95 5.07
N ALA A 3 4.95 20.42 4.95
CA ALA A 3 5.55 20.64 3.64
C ALA A 3 5.61 19.27 2.96
N ASP A 4 5.07 19.16 1.76
CA ASP A 4 5.21 17.99 0.90
C ASP A 4 6.69 17.95 0.45
N ILE A 5 7.52 17.33 1.31
CA ILE A 5 8.96 17.25 1.08
C ILE A 5 9.18 15.99 0.24
N SER A 6 9.34 16.17 -1.08
CA SER A 6 9.69 15.06 -1.96
C SER A 6 11.05 14.47 -1.56
N ALA A 7 11.24 13.16 -1.78
CA ALA A 7 12.52 12.50 -1.52
C ALA A 7 13.69 13.19 -2.24
N ASP A 8 13.45 13.69 -3.45
CA ASP A 8 14.44 14.44 -4.25
C ASP A 8 14.80 15.79 -3.63
N LEU A 9 13.82 16.49 -3.04
CA LEU A 9 14.09 17.75 -2.33
C LEU A 9 14.89 17.51 -1.06
N LEU A 10 14.52 16.48 -0.28
CA LEU A 10 15.28 16.06 0.90
C LEU A 10 16.72 15.67 0.53
N GLY A 11 16.90 14.89 -0.53
CA GLY A 11 18.21 14.50 -1.02
C GLY A 11 19.08 15.72 -1.36
N ARG A 12 18.52 16.70 -2.06
CA ARG A 12 19.22 17.95 -2.39
C ARG A 12 19.57 18.79 -1.16
N ILE A 13 18.67 18.89 -0.18
CA ILE A 13 18.93 19.63 1.06
C ILE A 13 20.06 18.96 1.85
N ILE A 14 20.06 17.63 1.95
CA ILE A 14 21.11 16.87 2.63
C ILE A 14 22.43 17.03 1.88
N ALA A 15 22.43 16.86 0.55
CA ALA A 15 23.63 17.03 -0.27
C ALA A 15 24.23 18.43 -0.17
N ALA A 16 23.40 19.48 -0.11
CA ALA A 16 23.85 20.84 0.10
C ALA A 16 24.51 21.05 1.48
N ALA A 17 24.10 20.28 2.49
CA ALA A 17 24.66 20.40 3.85
C ALA A 17 25.94 19.60 4.06
N VAL A 18 26.06 18.40 3.45
CA VAL A 18 27.17 17.47 3.72
C VAL A 18 28.07 17.21 2.50
N GLY A 19 27.73 17.78 1.34
CA GLY A 19 28.37 17.50 0.05
C GLY A 19 27.77 16.26 -0.62
N GLU A 20 27.78 16.21 -1.94
CA GLU A 20 27.22 15.07 -2.71
C GLU A 20 27.93 13.75 -2.39
N GLU A 21 29.25 13.79 -2.17
CA GLU A 21 30.04 12.60 -1.80
C GLU A 21 29.73 12.05 -0.40
N GLY A 22 29.10 12.86 0.46
CA GLY A 22 28.66 12.47 1.81
C GLY A 22 27.28 11.84 1.87
N VAL A 23 26.56 11.73 0.72
CA VAL A 23 25.19 11.23 0.67
C VAL A 23 25.15 9.81 0.11
N TYR A 24 24.65 8.88 0.91
CA TYR A 24 24.45 7.48 0.51
C TYR A 24 22.96 7.18 0.50
N ASN A 25 22.38 6.97 -0.69
CA ASN A 25 20.97 6.65 -0.87
C ASN A 25 20.80 5.14 -1.08
N ILE A 26 19.96 4.54 -0.23
CA ILE A 26 19.54 3.14 -0.39
C ILE A 26 18.02 3.04 -0.29
N PRO A 27 17.35 2.19 -1.08
CA PRO A 27 15.91 1.98 -1.02
C PRO A 27 15.53 1.05 0.16
N ALA A 28 16.01 1.38 1.38
CA ALA A 28 16.00 0.50 2.54
C ALA A 28 14.59 0.03 2.92
N THR A 29 13.57 0.90 2.85
CA THR A 29 12.18 0.53 3.12
C THR A 29 11.62 -0.44 2.09
N ARG A 30 11.96 -0.25 0.80
CA ARG A 30 11.55 -1.17 -0.27
C ARG A 30 12.17 -2.55 -0.07
N VAL A 31 13.46 -2.60 0.26
CA VAL A 31 14.18 -3.84 0.59
C VAL A 31 13.57 -4.54 1.79
N ALA A 32 13.39 -3.81 2.88
CA ALA A 32 12.83 -4.36 4.12
C ALA A 32 11.43 -4.95 3.88
N THR A 33 10.57 -4.23 3.17
CA THR A 33 9.21 -4.68 2.88
C THR A 33 9.22 -5.89 1.93
N ALA A 34 10.09 -5.89 0.91
CA ALA A 34 10.16 -7.00 -0.06
C ALA A 34 10.66 -8.30 0.57
N LEU A 35 11.70 -8.23 1.42
CA LEU A 35 12.37 -9.42 1.94
C LEU A 35 11.84 -9.88 3.32
N PHE A 36 11.33 -8.95 4.14
CA PHE A 36 10.84 -9.25 5.50
C PHE A 36 9.34 -9.00 5.68
N GLY A 37 8.67 -8.42 4.68
CA GLY A 37 7.24 -8.10 4.76
C GLY A 37 6.90 -6.94 5.70
N ASP A 38 7.89 -6.29 6.32
CA ASP A 38 7.72 -5.21 7.30
C ASP A 38 8.76 -4.10 7.10
N SER A 39 8.31 -2.86 7.17
CA SER A 39 9.18 -1.67 7.11
C SER A 39 10.02 -1.46 8.38
N ILE A 40 9.70 -2.10 9.50
CA ILE A 40 10.46 -2.01 10.76
C ILE A 40 11.90 -2.49 10.58
N ALA A 41 12.12 -3.47 9.72
CA ALA A 41 13.44 -3.98 9.37
C ALA A 41 14.37 -2.93 8.73
N THR A 42 13.83 -1.83 8.20
CA THR A 42 14.59 -0.71 7.61
C THR A 42 15.67 -0.19 8.54
N ASN A 43 15.40 -0.10 9.84
CA ASN A 43 16.33 0.49 10.81
C ASN A 43 17.64 -0.28 10.89
N PHE A 44 17.60 -1.60 11.14
CA PHE A 44 18.81 -2.42 11.23
C PHE A 44 19.48 -2.64 9.87
N LEU A 45 18.72 -2.59 8.78
CA LEU A 45 19.27 -2.63 7.43
C LEU A 45 20.15 -1.38 7.18
N MET A 46 19.66 -0.19 7.51
CA MET A 46 20.42 1.05 7.39
C MET A 46 21.63 1.08 8.31
N VAL A 47 21.52 0.59 9.55
CA VAL A 47 22.66 0.45 10.47
C VAL A 47 23.71 -0.48 9.91
N GLY A 48 23.31 -1.62 9.34
CA GLY A 48 24.22 -2.57 8.71
C GLY A 48 24.96 -1.97 7.50
N TYR A 49 24.22 -1.25 6.66
CA TYR A 49 24.79 -0.52 5.53
C TYR A 49 25.83 0.51 5.99
N ALA A 50 25.45 1.40 6.91
CA ALA A 50 26.31 2.45 7.43
C ALA A 50 27.58 1.87 8.13
N LEU A 51 27.43 0.76 8.84
CA LEU A 51 28.54 0.07 9.47
C LEU A 51 29.54 -0.47 8.45
N GLN A 52 29.05 -1.10 7.38
CA GLN A 52 29.90 -1.66 6.31
C GLN A 52 30.61 -0.56 5.52
N MET A 53 29.97 0.60 5.34
CA MET A 53 30.57 1.78 4.71
C MET A 53 31.56 2.53 5.63
N GLY A 54 31.75 2.08 6.86
CA GLY A 54 32.64 2.76 7.82
C GLY A 54 32.13 4.07 8.38
N LEU A 55 30.84 4.35 8.24
CA LEU A 55 30.22 5.61 8.69
C LEU A 55 29.91 5.62 10.21
N LEU A 56 29.98 4.47 10.87
CA LEU A 56 29.73 4.34 12.30
C LEU A 56 31.01 3.99 13.04
N PRO A 57 31.42 4.75 14.09
CA PRO A 57 32.64 4.51 14.86
C PRO A 57 32.45 3.40 15.90
N VAL A 58 31.82 2.28 15.54
CA VAL A 58 31.55 1.14 16.41
C VAL A 58 31.86 -0.16 15.69
N SER A 59 32.23 -1.21 16.45
CA SER A 59 32.49 -2.53 15.84
C SER A 59 31.20 -3.28 15.55
N LEU A 60 31.22 -4.18 14.57
CA LEU A 60 30.11 -5.10 14.28
C LEU A 60 29.68 -5.85 15.54
N ARG A 61 30.68 -6.36 16.29
CA ARG A 61 30.42 -7.13 17.51
C ARG A 61 29.65 -6.31 18.55
N SER A 62 30.00 -5.03 18.72
CA SER A 62 29.30 -4.15 19.66
C SER A 62 27.83 -3.94 19.27
N VAL A 63 27.55 -3.81 17.96
CA VAL A 63 26.16 -3.69 17.46
C VAL A 63 25.39 -4.99 17.64
N GLU A 64 26.01 -6.13 17.35
CA GLU A 64 25.38 -7.45 17.56
C GLU A 64 25.10 -7.71 19.04
N ASP A 65 26.02 -7.37 19.93
CA ASP A 65 25.85 -7.53 21.37
C ASP A 65 24.75 -6.61 21.90
N ALA A 66 24.64 -5.39 21.37
CA ALA A 66 23.55 -4.47 21.70
C ALA A 66 22.17 -5.03 21.24
N ILE A 67 22.10 -5.65 20.07
CA ILE A 67 20.87 -6.32 19.58
C ILE A 67 20.50 -7.48 20.52
N ARG A 68 21.46 -8.29 20.93
CA ARG A 68 21.23 -9.40 21.88
C ARG A 68 20.76 -8.89 23.25
N LEU A 69 21.36 -7.80 23.73
CA LEU A 69 21.02 -7.18 25.01
C LEU A 69 19.61 -6.59 25.00
N ASN A 70 19.19 -5.99 23.87
CA ASN A 70 17.83 -5.45 23.70
C ASN A 70 16.75 -6.56 23.83
N GLY A 71 17.05 -7.78 23.45
CA GLY A 71 16.18 -8.95 23.63
C GLY A 71 14.98 -9.04 22.67
N MET A 72 14.75 -8.05 21.82
CA MET A 72 13.60 -7.99 20.89
C MET A 72 14.01 -8.49 19.50
N ASN A 73 13.28 -9.49 18.96
CA ASN A 73 13.45 -10.02 17.60
C ASN A 73 14.91 -10.23 17.17
N ILE A 74 15.74 -10.78 18.09
CA ILE A 74 17.20 -10.86 17.97
C ILE A 74 17.62 -11.45 16.63
N THR A 75 17.08 -12.61 16.27
CA THR A 75 17.45 -13.34 15.05
C THR A 75 17.15 -12.51 13.80
N GLU A 76 15.98 -11.89 13.74
CA GLU A 76 15.55 -11.06 12.61
C GLU A 76 16.40 -9.80 12.48
N ASN A 77 16.66 -9.12 13.60
CA ASN A 77 17.47 -7.91 13.63
C ASN A 77 18.93 -8.19 13.20
N LEU A 78 19.52 -9.32 13.62
CA LEU A 78 20.85 -9.74 13.18
C LEU A 78 20.89 -10.08 11.68
N ARG A 79 19.87 -10.76 11.16
CA ARG A 79 19.73 -11.02 9.71
C ARG A 79 19.62 -9.73 8.93
N THR A 80 18.79 -8.80 9.37
CA THR A 80 18.60 -7.52 8.74
C THR A 80 19.87 -6.66 8.74
N LEU A 81 20.61 -6.66 9.86
CA LEU A 81 21.92 -6.03 9.96
C LEU A 81 22.91 -6.62 8.95
N SER A 82 22.97 -7.96 8.86
CA SER A 82 23.84 -8.65 7.91
C SER A 82 23.46 -8.37 6.47
N LEU A 83 22.17 -8.29 6.15
CA LEU A 83 21.69 -7.91 4.82
C LEU A 83 22.11 -6.48 4.46
N GLY A 84 21.97 -5.51 5.38
CA GLY A 84 22.42 -4.14 5.13
C GLY A 84 23.91 -4.08 4.79
N ARG A 85 24.74 -4.88 5.47
CA ARG A 85 26.17 -5.01 5.15
C ARG A 85 26.43 -5.62 3.79
N LEU A 86 25.66 -6.66 3.42
CA LEU A 86 25.75 -7.30 2.12
C LEU A 86 25.42 -6.31 1.00
N ILE A 87 24.37 -5.52 1.15
CA ILE A 87 23.98 -4.48 0.18
C ILE A 87 25.09 -3.45 -0.01
N ALA A 88 25.74 -3.01 1.06
CA ALA A 88 26.86 -2.09 0.97
C ALA A 88 28.09 -2.70 0.28
N HIS A 89 28.28 -4.01 0.44
CA HIS A 89 29.39 -4.73 -0.20
C HIS A 89 29.13 -5.03 -1.70
N ASN A 90 27.89 -5.35 -2.07
CA ASN A 90 27.50 -5.66 -3.44
C ASN A 90 26.15 -5.02 -3.81
N PRO A 91 26.13 -3.71 -4.14
CA PRO A 91 24.89 -3.02 -4.50
C PRO A 91 24.20 -3.58 -5.75
N ALA A 92 24.95 -4.10 -6.71
CA ALA A 92 24.41 -4.63 -7.97
C ALA A 92 23.50 -5.85 -7.73
N GLN A 93 23.86 -6.72 -6.79
CA GLN A 93 23.04 -7.87 -6.42
C GLN A 93 21.66 -7.44 -5.89
N LEU A 94 21.61 -6.31 -5.17
CA LEU A 94 20.35 -5.80 -4.66
C LEU A 94 19.41 -5.35 -5.77
N GLU A 95 19.92 -4.71 -6.81
CA GLU A 95 19.09 -4.28 -7.94
C GLU A 95 18.51 -5.48 -8.68
N GLU A 96 19.26 -6.57 -8.79
CA GLU A 96 18.81 -7.83 -9.38
C GLU A 96 17.76 -8.51 -8.49
N ASP A 97 18.00 -8.61 -7.18
CA ASP A 97 17.07 -9.24 -6.22
C ASP A 97 15.79 -8.42 -6.00
N LEU A 98 15.86 -7.10 -6.15
CA LEU A 98 14.73 -6.18 -6.06
C LEU A 98 14.13 -5.81 -7.42
N ALA A 99 14.70 -6.29 -8.50
CA ALA A 99 14.04 -6.17 -9.80
C ALA A 99 12.58 -6.61 -9.61
N PRO A 100 11.57 -5.82 -10.06
CA PRO A 100 10.18 -6.24 -9.97
C PRO A 100 10.14 -7.67 -10.48
N SER A 101 9.59 -8.58 -9.67
CA SER A 101 9.51 -9.98 -10.10
C SER A 101 8.97 -9.98 -11.53
N ALA A 102 9.73 -10.55 -12.46
CA ALA A 102 9.41 -10.58 -13.88
C ALA A 102 8.01 -11.17 -14.17
N ASP A 103 7.37 -11.73 -13.15
CA ASP A 103 6.05 -12.33 -13.18
C ASP A 103 4.88 -11.33 -13.04
N LEU A 104 5.11 -10.06 -12.69
CA LEU A 104 4.01 -9.09 -12.62
C LEU A 104 3.91 -8.31 -13.94
N ASP A 105 2.93 -8.67 -14.72
CA ASP A 105 2.55 -7.87 -15.90
C ASP A 105 2.01 -6.52 -15.43
N HIS A 106 2.82 -5.47 -15.63
CA HIS A 106 2.51 -4.07 -15.32
C HIS A 106 1.73 -3.36 -16.43
N SER A 107 1.46 -4.05 -17.54
CA SER A 107 0.59 -3.52 -18.59
C SER A 107 -0.81 -3.25 -18.05
N TYR A 108 -1.58 -2.44 -18.76
CA TYR A 108 -3.00 -2.22 -18.44
C TYR A 108 -3.75 -3.55 -18.31
N ASN A 109 -3.55 -4.47 -19.25
CA ASN A 109 -4.20 -5.76 -19.24
C ASN A 109 -3.77 -6.63 -18.05
N GLY A 110 -2.49 -6.61 -17.69
CA GLY A 110 -1.97 -7.30 -16.52
C GLY A 110 -2.55 -6.76 -15.21
N ILE A 111 -2.67 -5.44 -15.09
CA ILE A 111 -3.34 -4.78 -13.96
C ILE A 111 -4.80 -5.22 -13.85
N VAL A 112 -5.55 -5.14 -14.96
CA VAL A 112 -6.96 -5.54 -15.02
C VAL A 112 -7.13 -7.01 -14.65
N ALA A 113 -6.33 -7.91 -15.22
CA ALA A 113 -6.38 -9.34 -14.95
C ALA A 113 -6.09 -9.66 -13.47
N ARG A 114 -5.11 -8.99 -12.88
CA ARG A 114 -4.74 -9.15 -11.47
C ARG A 114 -5.87 -8.72 -10.55
N TYR A 115 -6.44 -7.53 -10.74
CA TYR A 115 -7.54 -7.05 -9.90
C TYR A 115 -8.83 -7.82 -10.13
N SER A 116 -9.12 -8.27 -11.35
CA SER A 116 -10.29 -9.14 -11.61
C SER A 116 -10.19 -10.45 -10.82
N ARG A 117 -9.03 -11.08 -10.79
CA ARG A 117 -8.79 -12.27 -9.94
C ARG A 117 -8.95 -11.94 -8.46
N LEU A 118 -8.30 -10.87 -7.99
CA LEU A 118 -8.39 -10.43 -6.60
C LEU A 118 -9.85 -10.18 -6.18
N LEU A 119 -10.64 -9.48 -6.99
CA LEU A 119 -12.03 -9.14 -6.69
C LEU A 119 -12.97 -10.37 -6.75
N THR A 120 -12.65 -11.35 -7.60
CA THR A 120 -13.33 -12.65 -7.58
C THR A 120 -13.08 -13.39 -6.27
N ASP A 121 -11.84 -13.38 -5.79
CA ASP A 121 -11.48 -13.98 -4.50
C ASP A 121 -12.03 -13.19 -3.33
N PHE A 122 -12.04 -11.87 -3.45
CA PHE A 122 -12.55 -10.93 -2.44
C PHE A 122 -14.06 -11.14 -2.19
N GLN A 123 -14.86 -11.26 -3.24
CA GLN A 123 -16.29 -11.48 -3.10
C GLN A 123 -16.79 -12.59 -4.05
N ASP A 124 -16.92 -12.30 -5.35
CA ASP A 124 -17.40 -13.22 -6.37
C ASP A 124 -17.11 -12.70 -7.79
N THR A 125 -17.42 -13.51 -8.79
CA THR A 125 -17.24 -13.16 -10.22
C THR A 125 -18.11 -11.96 -10.62
N ALA A 126 -19.31 -11.80 -10.07
CA ALA A 126 -20.19 -10.68 -10.39
C ALA A 126 -19.59 -9.35 -9.89
N TYR A 127 -18.90 -9.37 -8.76
CA TYR A 127 -18.19 -8.19 -8.25
C TYR A 127 -17.00 -7.83 -9.13
N ALA A 128 -16.23 -8.81 -9.60
CA ALA A 128 -15.15 -8.62 -10.56
C ALA A 128 -15.66 -8.09 -11.91
N LEU A 129 -16.82 -8.58 -12.37
CA LEU A 129 -17.44 -8.08 -13.61
C LEU A 129 -17.79 -6.58 -13.50
N ARG A 130 -18.34 -6.13 -12.37
CA ARG A 130 -18.61 -4.70 -12.13
C ARG A 130 -17.35 -3.84 -12.28
N TYR A 131 -16.21 -4.32 -11.81
CA TYR A 131 -14.93 -3.61 -12.01
C TYR A 131 -14.61 -3.46 -13.51
N SER A 132 -14.73 -4.54 -14.28
CA SER A 132 -14.48 -4.51 -15.72
C SER A 132 -15.48 -3.60 -16.47
N GLU A 133 -16.76 -3.59 -16.07
CA GLU A 133 -17.78 -2.70 -16.61
C GLU A 133 -17.46 -1.21 -16.34
N HIS A 134 -16.96 -0.89 -15.15
CA HIS A 134 -16.52 0.48 -14.84
C HIS A 134 -15.35 0.91 -15.72
N LEU A 135 -14.37 0.04 -15.95
CA LEU A 135 -13.24 0.33 -16.83
C LEU A 135 -13.66 0.45 -18.30
N ALA A 136 -14.65 -0.33 -18.75
CA ALA A 136 -15.20 -0.21 -20.08
C ALA A 136 -15.92 1.15 -20.25
N LYS A 137 -16.73 1.58 -19.27
CA LYS A 137 -17.37 2.89 -19.26
C LYS A 137 -16.34 4.02 -19.27
N LEU A 138 -15.28 3.92 -18.46
CA LEU A 138 -14.18 4.87 -18.45
C LEU A 138 -13.56 5.01 -19.85
N SER A 139 -13.23 3.88 -20.49
CA SER A 139 -12.62 3.87 -21.82
C SER A 139 -13.51 4.50 -22.89
N ALA A 140 -14.83 4.33 -22.77
CA ALA A 140 -15.81 4.94 -23.67
C ALA A 140 -15.96 6.46 -23.48
N CYS A 141 -15.62 7.00 -22.29
CA CYS A 141 -15.67 8.44 -22.02
C CYS A 141 -14.44 9.19 -22.52
N ILE A 142 -13.33 8.52 -22.80
CA ILE A 142 -12.10 9.15 -23.28
C ILE A 142 -12.31 9.65 -24.71
N PRO A 143 -12.03 10.93 -25.02
CA PRO A 143 -12.16 11.48 -26.37
C PRO A 143 -11.33 10.71 -27.38
N GLN A 144 -11.90 10.52 -28.58
CA GLN A 144 -11.17 9.94 -29.70
C GLN A 144 -10.30 11.01 -30.37
N GLY A 145 -9.08 10.64 -30.76
CA GLY A 145 -8.18 11.58 -31.45
C GLY A 145 -7.09 12.19 -30.56
N LEU A 146 -6.94 11.72 -29.31
CA LEU A 146 -5.76 12.02 -28.51
C LEU A 146 -4.51 11.50 -29.20
N THR A 147 -3.46 12.32 -29.29
CA THR A 147 -2.15 11.91 -29.83
C THR A 147 -1.31 11.24 -28.76
N VAL A 148 -1.53 11.59 -27.49
CA VAL A 148 -0.87 10.95 -26.33
C VAL A 148 -1.58 9.66 -25.98
N ASP A 149 -0.78 8.61 -25.71
CA ASP A 149 -1.30 7.33 -25.26
C ASP A 149 -1.99 7.43 -23.88
N SER A 150 -3.30 7.23 -23.85
CA SER A 150 -4.10 7.25 -22.62
C SER A 150 -3.91 6.00 -21.75
N THR A 151 -3.03 5.06 -22.11
CA THR A 151 -2.82 3.79 -21.40
C THR A 151 -2.31 4.01 -19.97
N ALA A 152 -1.44 5.01 -19.75
CA ALA A 152 -0.96 5.34 -18.41
C ALA A 152 -2.11 5.83 -17.51
N PHE A 153 -2.99 6.68 -18.02
CA PHE A 153 -4.19 7.14 -17.30
C PHE A 153 -5.12 5.96 -16.97
N LYS A 154 -5.44 5.11 -17.95
CA LYS A 154 -6.28 3.91 -17.75
C LYS A 154 -5.66 2.98 -16.73
N SER A 155 -4.35 2.78 -16.74
CA SER A 155 -3.64 1.94 -15.80
C SER A 155 -3.70 2.47 -14.37
N ALA A 156 -3.51 3.79 -14.19
CA ALA A 156 -3.64 4.45 -12.91
C ALA A 156 -5.05 4.30 -12.33
N VAL A 157 -6.08 4.50 -13.15
CA VAL A 157 -7.47 4.32 -12.73
C VAL A 157 -7.77 2.86 -12.41
N ALA A 158 -7.34 1.92 -13.25
CA ALA A 158 -7.57 0.49 -13.02
C ALA A 158 -6.96 0.01 -11.70
N ALA A 159 -5.70 0.39 -11.42
CA ALA A 159 -5.03 0.03 -10.18
C ALA A 159 -5.73 0.64 -8.95
N THR A 160 -6.08 1.91 -9.03
CA THR A 160 -6.72 2.64 -7.92
C THR A 160 -8.13 2.13 -7.65
N LEU A 161 -8.96 1.94 -8.69
CA LEU A 161 -10.30 1.40 -8.55
C LEU A 161 -10.28 -0.02 -7.98
N GLY A 162 -9.40 -0.88 -8.50
CA GLY A 162 -9.24 -2.24 -8.00
C GLY A 162 -8.89 -2.28 -6.52
N ARG A 163 -7.98 -1.39 -6.07
CA ARG A 163 -7.62 -1.22 -4.65
C ARG A 163 -8.80 -0.73 -3.80
N LEU A 164 -9.55 0.27 -4.28
CA LEU A 164 -10.73 0.78 -3.57
C LEU A 164 -11.83 -0.27 -3.44
N MET A 165 -12.04 -1.07 -4.48
CA MET A 165 -13.01 -2.17 -4.46
C MET A 165 -12.59 -3.32 -3.56
N ALA A 166 -11.27 -3.55 -3.39
CA ALA A 166 -10.71 -4.58 -2.51
C ALA A 166 -10.36 -4.01 -1.11
N TYR A 167 -11.26 -3.23 -0.51
CA TYR A 167 -11.02 -2.66 0.82
C TYR A 167 -10.90 -3.74 1.90
N LYS A 168 -10.09 -3.46 2.94
CA LYS A 168 -9.82 -4.42 4.01
C LYS A 168 -10.97 -4.46 5.01
N ASP A 169 -11.72 -5.55 5.03
CA ASP A 169 -12.78 -5.83 6.01
C ASP A 169 -12.54 -7.15 6.75
N GLU A 170 -13.45 -7.55 7.59
CA GLU A 170 -13.39 -8.74 8.42
C GLU A 170 -13.38 -10.03 7.58
N TYR A 171 -14.12 -10.06 6.48
CA TYR A 171 -14.14 -11.18 5.54
C TYR A 171 -12.80 -11.32 4.81
N GLU A 172 -12.22 -10.20 4.37
CA GLU A 172 -10.92 -10.20 3.69
C GLU A 172 -9.80 -10.60 4.63
N VAL A 173 -9.80 -10.09 5.87
CA VAL A 173 -8.86 -10.53 6.91
C VAL A 173 -8.96 -12.04 7.15
N ALA A 174 -10.18 -12.56 7.24
CA ALA A 174 -10.41 -13.99 7.42
C ALA A 174 -9.93 -14.80 6.21
N ARG A 175 -10.17 -14.33 4.97
CA ARG A 175 -9.70 -14.95 3.73
C ARG A 175 -8.19 -15.03 3.69
N LEU A 176 -7.50 -13.92 3.98
CA LEU A 176 -6.04 -13.86 3.97
C LEU A 176 -5.43 -14.83 4.98
N TYR A 177 -5.94 -14.89 6.20
CA TYR A 177 -5.43 -15.81 7.23
C TYR A 177 -5.79 -17.28 6.97
N THR A 178 -6.75 -17.57 6.12
CA THR A 178 -7.12 -18.95 5.75
C THR A 178 -6.61 -19.36 4.37
N SER A 179 -5.90 -18.49 3.68
CA SER A 179 -5.35 -18.76 2.34
C SER A 179 -4.25 -19.82 2.39
N PRO A 180 -4.10 -20.62 1.30
CA PRO A 180 -2.96 -21.52 1.15
C PRO A 180 -1.62 -20.80 1.23
N ASP A 181 -1.53 -19.60 0.64
CA ASP A 181 -0.31 -18.80 0.62
C ASP A 181 0.15 -18.43 2.04
N PHE A 182 -0.77 -17.96 2.90
CA PHE A 182 -0.47 -17.70 4.31
C PHE A 182 0.04 -18.95 5.01
N THR A 183 -0.62 -20.08 4.82
CA THR A 183 -0.25 -21.36 5.45
C THR A 183 1.11 -21.85 4.96
N ASN A 184 1.40 -21.73 3.66
CA ASN A 184 2.67 -22.12 3.06
C ASN A 184 3.80 -21.20 3.52
N THR A 185 3.59 -19.90 3.54
CA THR A 185 4.55 -18.91 4.06
C THR A 185 4.86 -19.19 5.53
N LEU A 186 3.83 -19.46 6.34
CA LEU A 186 4.02 -19.80 7.75
C LEU A 186 4.87 -21.06 7.94
N ARG A 187 4.61 -22.09 7.14
CA ARG A 187 5.39 -23.35 7.20
C ARG A 187 6.83 -23.17 6.71
N SER A 188 7.05 -22.35 5.68
CA SER A 188 8.41 -22.12 5.16
C SER A 188 9.27 -21.29 6.11
N GLN A 189 8.66 -20.34 6.82
CA GLN A 189 9.38 -19.45 7.73
C GLN A 189 9.57 -20.03 9.14
N PHE A 190 8.68 -20.93 9.57
CA PHE A 190 8.68 -21.49 10.92
C PHE A 190 8.57 -23.01 10.87
N ALA A 191 9.69 -23.71 11.07
CA ALA A 191 9.76 -25.18 11.06
C ALA A 191 8.86 -25.84 12.11
N GLU A 192 8.70 -25.20 13.28
CA GLU A 192 7.77 -25.62 14.32
C GLU A 192 7.09 -24.41 14.97
N HIS A 193 5.84 -24.12 14.59
CA HIS A 193 5.04 -23.14 15.30
C HIS A 193 4.08 -23.87 16.27
N ARG A 194 4.32 -23.74 17.54
CA ARG A 194 3.49 -24.39 18.58
C ARG A 194 2.21 -23.61 18.88
N LYS A 195 2.19 -22.27 18.70
CA LYS A 195 1.04 -21.42 19.02
C LYS A 195 0.98 -20.21 18.11
N LEU A 196 -0.09 -20.10 17.33
CA LEU A 196 -0.44 -18.87 16.61
C LEU A 196 -1.23 -17.95 17.52
N ARG A 197 -0.90 -16.66 17.49
CA ARG A 197 -1.67 -15.59 18.14
C ARG A 197 -1.98 -14.52 17.09
N PHE A 198 -3.26 -14.18 16.96
CA PHE A 198 -3.74 -13.14 16.07
C PHE A 198 -4.02 -11.88 16.89
N HIS A 199 -3.43 -10.77 16.51
CA HIS A 199 -3.69 -9.47 17.11
C HIS A 199 -4.79 -8.77 16.31
N LEU A 200 -6.01 -8.84 16.80
CA LEU A 200 -7.22 -8.35 16.13
C LEU A 200 -7.79 -7.15 16.88
N SER A 201 -8.43 -6.26 16.12
CA SER A 201 -9.21 -5.15 16.67
C SER A 201 -10.60 -5.16 16.01
N PRO A 202 -11.47 -6.15 16.35
CA PRO A 202 -12.79 -6.25 15.73
C PRO A 202 -13.62 -5.01 16.07
N PRO A 203 -14.22 -4.30 15.10
CA PRO A 203 -14.96 -3.06 15.36
C PRO A 203 -16.11 -3.22 16.36
N LEU A 204 -16.74 -4.40 16.39
CA LEU A 204 -17.85 -4.70 17.29
C LEU A 204 -17.44 -5.04 18.73
N LEU A 205 -16.17 -5.39 18.96
CA LEU A 205 -15.68 -5.87 20.26
C LEU A 205 -14.50 -5.03 20.80
N ALA A 206 -13.96 -4.14 20.01
CA ALA A 206 -12.79 -3.36 20.40
C ALA A 206 -13.17 -2.29 21.41
N ARG A 207 -12.57 -2.37 22.62
CA ARG A 207 -12.62 -1.29 23.60
C ARG A 207 -11.66 -0.19 23.16
N ILE A 208 -12.13 1.06 23.18
CA ILE A 208 -11.28 2.21 22.91
C ILE A 208 -10.38 2.43 24.12
N ASP A 209 -9.07 2.54 23.89
CA ASP A 209 -8.09 2.91 24.91
C ASP A 209 -8.27 4.40 25.23
N PRO A 210 -8.62 4.76 26.49
CA PRO A 210 -8.87 6.14 26.86
C PRO A 210 -7.65 7.05 26.71
N SER A 211 -6.43 6.49 26.74
CA SER A 211 -5.18 7.26 26.68
C SER A 211 -4.76 7.58 25.25
N SER A 212 -5.08 6.70 24.30
CA SER A 212 -4.65 6.84 22.88
C SER A 212 -5.80 7.11 21.92
N GLY A 213 -7.04 7.00 22.34
CA GLY A 213 -8.24 7.08 21.49
C GLY A 213 -8.31 5.97 20.43
N ARG A 214 -7.46 4.96 20.51
CA ARG A 214 -7.34 3.87 19.53
C ARG A 214 -8.02 2.59 20.02
N PRO A 215 -8.59 1.79 19.11
CA PRO A 215 -9.13 0.48 19.48
C PRO A 215 -8.03 -0.42 20.02
N ARG A 216 -8.23 -1.02 21.20
CA ARG A 216 -7.27 -1.93 21.83
C ARG A 216 -7.22 -3.25 21.06
N LYS A 217 -6.01 -3.65 20.63
CA LYS A 217 -5.81 -4.95 19.99
C LYS A 217 -5.98 -6.08 21.02
N MET A 218 -6.73 -7.10 20.65
CA MET A 218 -6.90 -8.32 21.44
C MET A 218 -6.04 -9.44 20.84
N ALA A 219 -5.28 -10.13 21.69
CA ALA A 219 -4.56 -11.32 21.27
C ALA A 219 -5.48 -12.55 21.35
N VAL A 220 -5.78 -13.14 20.19
CA VAL A 220 -6.66 -14.31 20.08
C VAL A 220 -5.82 -15.50 19.61
N GLY A 221 -6.01 -16.66 20.22
CA GLY A 221 -5.28 -17.88 19.86
C GLY A 221 -5.77 -18.51 18.55
N GLY A 222 -5.07 -19.56 18.11
CA GLY A 222 -5.39 -20.31 16.89
C GLY A 222 -6.78 -20.94 16.83
N TRP A 223 -7.50 -21.01 17.96
CA TRP A 223 -8.89 -21.46 18.03
C TRP A 223 -9.86 -20.62 17.19
N ILE A 224 -9.46 -19.39 16.78
CA ILE A 224 -10.27 -18.53 15.91
C ILE A 224 -10.32 -18.99 14.44
N MET A 225 -9.44 -19.89 14.02
CA MET A 225 -9.35 -20.37 12.64
C MET A 225 -10.66 -20.95 12.07
N PRO A 226 -11.46 -21.73 12.79
CA PRO A 226 -12.78 -22.15 12.32
C PRO A 226 -13.72 -20.98 12.03
N LEU A 227 -13.68 -19.93 12.87
CA LEU A 227 -14.46 -18.71 12.65
C LEU A 227 -13.99 -17.97 11.38
N PHE A 228 -12.69 -17.85 11.14
CA PHE A 228 -12.16 -17.28 9.89
C PHE A 228 -12.62 -18.07 8.66
N LYS A 229 -12.59 -19.41 8.71
CA LYS A 229 -13.13 -20.25 7.63
C LYS A 229 -14.61 -20.01 7.37
N LEU A 230 -15.40 -19.80 8.43
CA LEU A 230 -16.82 -19.45 8.31
C LEU A 230 -16.99 -18.07 7.66
N LEU A 231 -16.29 -17.05 8.18
CA LEU A 231 -16.33 -15.68 7.63
C LEU A 231 -15.92 -15.65 6.15
N THR A 232 -14.90 -16.40 5.76
CA THR A 232 -14.49 -16.50 4.35
C THR A 232 -15.63 -17.04 3.45
N LYS A 233 -16.45 -17.97 3.94
CA LYS A 233 -17.63 -18.46 3.20
C LYS A 233 -18.76 -17.43 3.17
N MET A 234 -18.86 -16.58 4.17
CA MET A 234 -19.87 -15.52 4.28
C MET A 234 -19.54 -14.26 3.47
N ARG A 235 -18.43 -14.22 2.76
CA ARG A 235 -18.01 -13.06 1.97
C ARG A 235 -19.03 -12.54 0.95
N ALA A 236 -19.91 -13.43 0.45
CA ALA A 236 -21.01 -13.07 -0.45
C ALA A 236 -22.09 -12.18 0.23
N LEU A 237 -22.14 -12.13 1.56
CA LEU A 237 -23.05 -11.25 2.29
C LEU A 237 -22.60 -9.78 2.30
N ARG A 238 -21.34 -9.54 1.90
CA ARG A 238 -20.74 -8.19 1.86
C ARG A 238 -21.61 -7.21 1.08
N GLY A 239 -21.98 -6.13 1.74
CA GLY A 239 -22.81 -5.09 1.13
C GLY A 239 -24.28 -5.42 0.97
N THR A 240 -24.75 -6.59 1.42
CA THR A 240 -26.17 -6.93 1.50
C THR A 240 -26.80 -6.47 2.82
N LEU A 241 -28.11 -6.59 2.96
CA LEU A 241 -28.83 -6.31 4.21
C LEU A 241 -28.42 -7.27 5.36
N PHE A 242 -27.83 -8.42 5.03
CA PHE A 242 -27.36 -9.42 5.98
C PHE A 242 -25.88 -9.30 6.33
N ASP A 243 -25.20 -8.24 5.88
CA ASP A 243 -23.80 -7.99 6.20
C ASP A 243 -23.65 -7.38 7.61
N PRO A 244 -23.26 -8.17 8.64
CA PRO A 244 -23.21 -7.68 10.02
C PRO A 244 -22.14 -6.58 10.23
N PHE A 245 -21.12 -6.53 9.37
CA PHE A 245 -20.04 -5.53 9.46
C PHE A 245 -20.34 -4.28 8.64
N GLY A 246 -21.21 -4.39 7.67
CA GLY A 246 -21.53 -3.35 6.69
C GLY A 246 -22.15 -2.07 7.27
N TYR A 247 -22.67 -2.14 8.48
CA TYR A 247 -23.36 -1.04 9.17
C TYR A 247 -22.42 -0.12 9.95
N THR A 248 -21.14 -0.44 10.09
CA THR A 248 -20.20 0.44 10.77
C THR A 248 -19.93 1.70 9.94
N ALA A 249 -19.66 2.83 10.61
CA ALA A 249 -19.37 4.09 9.94
C ALA A 249 -18.18 3.96 8.98
N GLU A 250 -17.15 3.24 9.40
CA GLU A 250 -15.94 3.00 8.61
C GLU A 250 -16.25 2.25 7.29
N ARG A 251 -17.05 1.16 7.35
CA ARG A 251 -17.43 0.39 6.15
C ARG A 251 -18.33 1.17 5.20
N ARG A 252 -19.22 2.01 5.77
CA ARG A 252 -20.04 2.91 4.94
C ARG A 252 -19.18 3.94 4.21
N GLN A 253 -18.18 4.52 4.88
CA GLN A 253 -17.26 5.46 4.28
C GLN A 253 -16.41 4.79 3.18
N GLU A 254 -15.86 3.60 3.41
CA GLU A 254 -15.08 2.89 2.41
C GLU A 254 -15.90 2.57 1.16
N ARG A 255 -17.12 2.10 1.33
CA ARG A 255 -18.02 1.85 0.18
C ARG A 255 -18.42 3.12 -0.55
N ALA A 256 -18.61 4.23 0.16
CA ALA A 256 -18.95 5.52 -0.44
C ALA A 256 -17.81 6.13 -1.26
N LEU A 257 -16.55 5.75 -0.99
CA LEU A 257 -15.41 6.19 -1.80
C LEU A 257 -15.44 5.65 -3.22
N ILE A 258 -16.01 4.46 -3.45
CA ILE A 258 -16.05 3.85 -4.78
C ILE A 258 -16.89 4.69 -5.76
N PRO A 259 -18.18 4.97 -5.51
CA PRO A 259 -18.97 5.79 -6.42
C PRO A 259 -18.43 7.22 -6.55
N HIS A 260 -17.92 7.81 -5.46
CA HIS A 260 -17.29 9.13 -5.53
C HIS A 260 -16.06 9.14 -6.45
N TYR A 261 -15.21 8.12 -6.35
CA TYR A 261 -14.07 7.97 -7.24
C TYR A 261 -14.48 7.75 -8.70
N LEU A 262 -15.50 6.94 -8.93
CA LEU A 262 -16.02 6.69 -10.28
C LEU A 262 -16.56 7.98 -10.93
N GLU A 263 -17.28 8.80 -10.18
CA GLU A 263 -17.75 10.11 -10.67
C GLU A 263 -16.59 11.02 -11.07
N LEU A 264 -15.57 11.11 -10.21
CA LEU A 264 -14.36 11.88 -10.48
C LEU A 264 -13.68 11.39 -11.77
N VAL A 265 -13.38 10.10 -11.89
CA VAL A 265 -12.62 9.58 -13.03
C VAL A 265 -13.39 9.67 -14.35
N LEU A 266 -14.72 9.52 -14.35
CA LEU A 266 -15.53 9.69 -15.56
C LEU A 266 -15.55 11.16 -16.00
N THR A 267 -15.64 12.10 -15.05
CA THR A 267 -15.56 13.53 -15.33
C THR A 267 -14.20 13.92 -15.92
N VAL A 268 -13.12 13.42 -15.34
CA VAL A 268 -11.75 13.64 -15.82
C VAL A 268 -11.55 13.02 -17.19
N ALA A 269 -11.99 11.78 -17.38
CA ALA A 269 -11.85 11.05 -18.64
C ALA A 269 -12.53 11.77 -19.82
N ALA A 270 -13.72 12.32 -19.59
CA ALA A 270 -14.47 13.04 -20.64
C ALA A 270 -13.83 14.37 -21.09
N ARG A 271 -12.92 14.91 -20.28
CA ARG A 271 -12.21 16.18 -20.52
C ARG A 271 -10.72 15.97 -20.77
N LEU A 272 -10.30 14.76 -21.05
CA LEU A 272 -8.89 14.42 -21.26
C LEU A 272 -8.41 15.04 -22.58
N THR A 273 -7.26 15.68 -22.54
CA THR A 273 -6.56 16.27 -23.69
C THR A 273 -5.08 15.86 -23.64
N ASP A 274 -4.36 16.05 -24.73
CA ASP A 274 -2.91 15.77 -24.77
C ASP A 274 -2.13 16.62 -23.76
N ALA A 275 -2.60 17.83 -23.46
CA ALA A 275 -1.94 18.75 -22.54
C ALA A 275 -2.16 18.37 -21.06
N ASN A 276 -3.33 17.79 -20.69
CA ASN A 276 -3.69 17.57 -19.30
C ASN A 276 -3.60 16.11 -18.82
N VAL A 277 -3.05 15.18 -19.62
CA VAL A 277 -2.91 13.77 -19.22
C VAL A 277 -2.09 13.62 -17.94
N GLY A 278 -1.03 14.43 -17.77
CA GLY A 278 -0.17 14.37 -16.58
C GLY A 278 -0.92 14.76 -15.29
N SER A 279 -1.61 15.89 -15.31
CA SER A 279 -2.42 16.36 -14.18
C SER A 279 -3.64 15.47 -13.93
N ALA A 280 -4.22 14.87 -14.98
CA ALA A 280 -5.26 13.86 -14.85
C ALA A 280 -4.78 12.63 -14.08
N ILE A 281 -3.61 12.09 -14.40
CA ILE A 281 -3.01 10.94 -13.69
C ILE A 281 -2.75 11.30 -12.23
N ALA A 282 -2.19 12.47 -11.95
CA ALA A 282 -1.96 12.95 -10.59
C ALA A 282 -3.27 13.02 -9.79
N LEU A 283 -4.31 13.62 -10.40
CA LEU A 283 -5.62 13.82 -9.79
C LEU A 283 -6.30 12.48 -9.45
N VAL A 284 -6.35 11.52 -10.38
CA VAL A 284 -7.01 10.22 -10.14
C VAL A 284 -6.20 9.30 -9.22
N SER A 285 -4.90 9.56 -9.05
CA SER A 285 -4.03 8.78 -8.18
C SER A 285 -4.00 9.29 -6.73
N GLU A 286 -4.41 10.54 -6.48
CA GLU A 286 -4.30 11.19 -5.17
C GLU A 286 -5.05 10.44 -4.06
N ILE A 287 -6.16 9.78 -4.37
CA ILE A 287 -6.92 8.96 -3.41
C ILE A 287 -6.07 7.82 -2.80
N ASN A 288 -4.95 7.46 -3.43
CA ASN A 288 -4.03 6.44 -2.93
C ASN A 288 -3.30 6.87 -1.65
N GLU A 289 -3.24 8.18 -1.38
CA GLU A 289 -2.67 8.74 -0.15
C GLU A 289 -3.62 8.65 1.04
N VAL A 290 -4.91 8.37 0.82
CA VAL A 290 -5.88 8.12 1.89
C VAL A 290 -5.62 6.74 2.50
N ARG A 291 -4.75 6.70 3.51
CA ARG A 291 -4.32 5.48 4.20
C ARG A 291 -4.61 5.58 5.71
N GLY A 292 -4.51 4.45 6.40
CA GLY A 292 -4.67 4.37 7.86
C GLY A 292 -6.09 4.02 8.29
N TYR A 293 -6.34 4.13 9.61
CA TYR A 293 -7.60 3.79 10.26
C TYR A 293 -7.96 4.87 11.28
N GLY A 294 -9.27 5.06 11.52
CA GLY A 294 -9.75 6.01 12.52
C GLY A 294 -9.25 7.43 12.28
N PRO A 295 -8.73 8.14 13.31
CA PRO A 295 -8.29 9.54 13.19
C PRO A 295 -7.22 9.79 12.13
N VAL A 296 -6.34 8.81 11.89
CA VAL A 296 -5.30 8.92 10.84
C VAL A 296 -5.94 8.97 9.45
N LYS A 297 -6.96 8.12 9.22
CA LYS A 297 -7.69 8.12 7.94
C LYS A 297 -8.51 9.39 7.76
N GLU A 298 -9.09 9.92 8.83
CA GLU A 298 -9.83 11.19 8.79
C GLU A 298 -8.92 12.37 8.41
N ALA A 299 -7.74 12.45 9.02
CA ALA A 299 -6.74 13.46 8.68
C ALA A 299 -6.27 13.33 7.22
N ALA A 300 -5.97 12.10 6.75
CA ALA A 300 -5.61 11.83 5.38
C ALA A 300 -6.73 12.21 4.39
N MET A 301 -8.00 12.00 4.78
CA MET A 301 -9.16 12.39 3.97
C MET A 301 -9.31 13.92 3.88
N MET A 302 -9.00 14.66 4.94
CA MET A 302 -9.02 16.13 4.90
C MET A 302 -7.92 16.67 3.98
N ALA A 303 -6.71 16.12 4.08
CA ALA A 303 -5.59 16.46 3.21
C ALA A 303 -5.92 16.16 1.74
N TYR A 304 -6.45 14.97 1.45
CA TYR A 304 -6.93 14.57 0.13
C TYR A 304 -7.91 15.59 -0.47
N LYS A 305 -8.96 15.98 0.28
CA LYS A 305 -9.95 16.94 -0.20
C LYS A 305 -9.35 18.31 -0.53
N ALA A 306 -8.34 18.75 0.22
CA ALA A 306 -7.66 20.00 -0.06
C ALA A 306 -6.81 19.89 -1.34
N LYS A 307 -6.03 18.80 -1.48
CA LYS A 307 -5.12 18.58 -2.61
C LYS A 307 -5.87 18.31 -3.91
N VAL A 308 -6.98 17.58 -3.87
CA VAL A 308 -7.83 17.34 -5.04
C VAL A 308 -8.32 18.65 -5.66
N ARG A 309 -8.69 19.65 -4.85
CA ARG A 309 -9.12 20.97 -5.38
C ARG A 309 -8.01 21.66 -6.17
N THR A 310 -6.77 21.59 -5.67
CA THR A 310 -5.60 22.15 -6.36
C THR A 310 -5.30 21.41 -7.66
N LEU A 311 -5.35 20.07 -7.61
CA LEU A 311 -5.12 19.23 -8.79
C LEU A 311 -6.23 19.38 -9.84
N GLN A 312 -7.50 19.57 -9.42
CA GLN A 312 -8.59 19.86 -10.33
C GLN A 312 -8.40 21.21 -11.04
N ALA A 313 -7.98 22.24 -10.32
CA ALA A 313 -7.71 23.55 -10.92
C ALA A 313 -6.56 23.46 -11.95
N ALA A 314 -5.49 22.74 -11.65
CA ALA A 314 -4.39 22.51 -12.60
C ALA A 314 -4.87 21.76 -13.85
N PHE A 315 -5.63 20.67 -13.66
CA PHE A 315 -6.22 19.90 -14.75
C PHE A 315 -7.13 20.75 -15.67
N GLU A 316 -7.94 21.62 -15.09
CA GLU A 316 -8.83 22.51 -15.85
C GLU A 316 -8.06 23.59 -16.61
N GLN A 317 -7.01 24.17 -16.01
CA GLN A 317 -6.15 25.17 -16.66
C GLN A 317 -5.42 24.58 -17.88
N GLU A 318 -4.81 23.42 -17.73
CA GLU A 318 -4.12 22.73 -18.82
C GLU A 318 -5.08 22.30 -19.94
N GLY A 319 -6.32 21.90 -19.60
CA GLY A 319 -7.34 21.49 -20.56
C GLY A 319 -7.98 22.64 -21.36
N THR A 320 -7.91 23.89 -20.88
CA THR A 320 -8.50 25.05 -21.57
C THR A 320 -7.56 25.70 -22.59
N GLY A 321 -6.30 25.23 -22.72
CA GLY A 321 -5.36 25.67 -23.72
C GLY A 321 -5.21 27.21 -23.74
N ARG A 322 -5.03 27.86 -22.61
CA ARG A 322 -4.59 29.23 -22.57
C ARG A 322 -3.09 29.26 -22.89
N ASP A 323 -2.81 29.29 -24.18
CA ASP A 323 -1.58 29.88 -24.69
C ASP A 323 -1.64 31.37 -24.32
N ASP A 324 -0.88 31.81 -23.32
CA ASP A 324 -0.52 33.19 -23.08
C ASP A 324 0.74 33.56 -23.89
#